data_c8fb1d38d625d2ec37896dc9ed8d7d5b
#
_entry.id   c8fb1d38d625d2ec37896dc9ed8d7d5b
#
_cell.length_a   1.000
_cell.length_b   1.000
_cell.length_c   1.000
_cell.angle_alpha   90.00
_cell.angle_beta   90.00
_cell.angle_gamma   90.00
#
_symmetry.space_group_name_H-M   'P 1'
#
loop_
_entity.id
_entity.type
_entity.pdbx_description
1 polymer ?
#
loop_
_entity_poly.entity_id
_entity_poly.type
_entity_poly.pdbx_seq_one_letter_code
_entity_poly.pdbx_strand_id
1 'polypeptide(L)'
;MNRSNTNSGGWAETELRGTLNSTTYNSLSIKSKIKQVKKDYIPTYNVASTQQTEDYLWLLSCGEIWDNGYNKGVTRGYAITTEGKQYKYYKMNLENTSYSSENSILQKQNEGIKTEWWLRSPRGEHASCYCVVTNKGLCGDISGWTTYKGDKNKYYRYYREASNLSYVTPCFSI
;
A
#
# COMPACT_ATOMS: atom_id res chain seq x y z
N MET A 1 6.54 -7.12 -4.95
CA MET A 1 6.43 -7.59 -3.55
C MET A 1 7.17 -8.91 -3.36
N ASN A 2 6.74 -9.96 -4.00
CA ASN A 2 7.33 -11.30 -3.93
C ASN A 2 7.55 -11.84 -5.35
N ARG A 3 8.55 -12.72 -5.54
CA ARG A 3 8.71 -13.47 -6.80
C ARG A 3 7.60 -14.50 -6.98
N SER A 4 7.16 -15.12 -5.88
CA SER A 4 5.98 -15.95 -5.85
C SER A 4 4.72 -15.09 -5.81
N ASN A 5 3.69 -15.51 -6.55
CA ASN A 5 2.44 -14.75 -6.64
C ASN A 5 1.53 -15.04 -5.45
N THR A 6 1.95 -14.60 -4.24
CA THR A 6 1.22 -14.79 -2.99
C THR A 6 1.33 -13.59 -2.07
N ASN A 7 0.29 -13.32 -1.28
CA ASN A 7 0.33 -12.40 -0.15
C ASN A 7 0.30 -13.10 1.21
N SER A 8 0.46 -14.43 1.22
CA SER A 8 0.58 -15.20 2.46
C SER A 8 1.79 -14.73 3.27
N GLY A 9 1.61 -14.61 4.58
CA GLY A 9 2.59 -14.01 5.48
C GLY A 9 2.57 -12.48 5.50
N GLY A 10 1.78 -11.85 4.62
CA GLY A 10 1.63 -10.41 4.55
C GLY A 10 2.95 -9.68 4.37
N TRP A 11 3.04 -8.46 4.89
CA TRP A 11 4.25 -7.64 4.82
C TRP A 11 5.49 -8.33 5.39
N ALA A 12 5.34 -9.07 6.50
CA ALA A 12 6.46 -9.71 7.19
C ALA A 12 7.27 -10.66 6.30
N GLU A 13 6.58 -11.41 5.45
CA GLU A 13 7.19 -12.45 4.60
C GLU A 13 7.50 -11.97 3.18
N THR A 14 7.36 -10.65 2.91
CA THR A 14 7.70 -10.16 1.56
C THR A 14 9.22 -10.10 1.34
N GLU A 15 9.67 -10.56 0.19
CA GLU A 15 11.05 -10.40 -0.26
C GLU A 15 11.45 -8.91 -0.33
N LEU A 16 10.50 -8.05 -0.68
CA LEU A 16 10.72 -6.61 -0.71
C LEU A 16 11.04 -6.06 0.67
N ARG A 17 10.32 -6.49 1.74
CA ARG A 17 10.64 -6.09 3.11
C ARG A 17 12.06 -6.52 3.49
N GLY A 18 12.41 -7.76 3.19
CA GLY A 18 13.75 -8.28 3.42
C GLY A 18 14.82 -7.42 2.75
N THR A 19 14.63 -7.09 1.48
CA THR A 19 15.54 -6.21 0.71
C THR A 19 15.62 -4.81 1.31
N LEU A 20 14.48 -4.21 1.65
CA LEU A 20 14.45 -2.85 2.22
C LEU A 20 15.19 -2.79 3.55
N ASN A 21 14.97 -3.76 4.46
CA ASN A 21 15.54 -3.75 5.80
C ASN A 21 16.95 -4.37 5.88
N SER A 22 17.51 -4.81 4.78
CA SER A 22 18.89 -5.29 4.67
C SER A 22 19.71 -4.46 3.70
N THR A 23 19.67 -4.79 2.41
CA THR A 23 20.53 -4.19 1.37
C THR A 23 20.26 -2.71 1.22
N THR A 24 18.98 -2.30 1.10
CA THR A 24 18.63 -0.89 0.89
C THR A 24 18.98 -0.06 2.13
N TYR A 25 18.56 -0.48 3.33
CA TYR A 25 18.88 0.22 4.57
C TYR A 25 20.39 0.40 4.74
N ASN A 26 21.18 -0.66 4.51
CA ASN A 26 22.62 -0.61 4.68
C ASN A 26 23.34 0.31 3.66
N SER A 27 22.74 0.57 2.51
CA SER A 27 23.29 1.48 1.50
C SER A 27 23.03 2.97 1.80
N LEU A 28 22.13 3.28 2.75
CA LEU A 28 21.78 4.67 3.05
C LEU A 28 22.88 5.36 3.88
N SER A 29 23.32 6.52 3.45
CA SER A 29 24.29 7.36 4.19
C SER A 29 23.76 7.83 5.55
N ILE A 30 22.43 7.92 5.69
CA ILE A 30 21.75 8.38 6.92
C ILE A 30 21.32 7.24 7.84
N LYS A 31 21.69 5.99 7.55
CA LYS A 31 21.19 4.81 8.27
C LYS A 31 21.34 4.89 9.79
N SER A 32 22.43 5.51 10.29
CA SER A 32 22.66 5.68 11.73
C SER A 32 21.64 6.59 12.43
N LYS A 33 20.88 7.38 11.68
CA LYS A 33 19.82 8.25 12.19
C LYS A 33 18.44 7.61 12.10
N ILE A 34 18.30 6.54 11.31
CA ILE A 34 17.01 5.87 11.09
C ILE A 34 16.70 4.99 12.30
N LYS A 35 15.54 5.20 12.89
CA LYS A 35 15.03 4.42 14.00
C LYS A 35 14.22 3.23 13.52
N GLN A 36 14.37 2.11 14.18
CA GLN A 36 13.48 0.98 14.00
C GLN A 36 12.13 1.27 14.64
N VAL A 37 11.05 0.95 13.94
CA VAL A 37 9.68 1.21 14.39
C VAL A 37 8.80 -0.03 14.20
N LYS A 38 7.81 -0.16 15.09
CA LYS A 38 6.77 -1.21 14.96
C LYS A 38 5.75 -0.81 13.92
N LYS A 39 5.41 -1.75 13.05
CA LYS A 39 4.41 -1.61 12.00
C LYS A 39 3.40 -2.73 12.06
N ASP A 40 2.12 -2.33 12.19
CA ASP A 40 1.02 -3.27 12.07
C ASP A 40 0.87 -3.73 10.63
N TYR A 41 0.58 -5.00 10.44
CA TYR A 41 0.29 -5.57 9.13
C TYR A 41 -0.71 -6.73 9.26
N ILE A 42 -1.37 -7.05 8.17
CA ILE A 42 -2.24 -8.22 8.05
C ILE A 42 -1.47 -9.37 7.41
N PRO A 43 -1.46 -10.57 8.02
CA PRO A 43 -0.61 -11.68 7.55
C PRO A 43 -1.09 -12.34 6.25
N THR A 44 -2.35 -12.14 5.88
CA THR A 44 -2.92 -12.62 4.60
C THR A 44 -4.28 -12.00 4.34
N TYR A 45 -4.82 -12.21 3.13
CA TYR A 45 -6.19 -11.80 2.85
C TYR A 45 -7.19 -12.49 3.81
N ASN A 46 -8.33 -11.85 4.03
CA ASN A 46 -9.44 -12.40 4.81
C ASN A 46 -9.17 -12.69 6.31
N VAL A 47 -8.16 -12.05 6.89
CA VAL A 47 -7.82 -12.16 8.31
C VAL A 47 -8.06 -10.83 9.00
N ALA A 48 -8.76 -10.85 10.13
CA ALA A 48 -9.08 -9.64 10.91
C ALA A 48 -7.98 -9.24 11.90
N SER A 49 -7.09 -10.16 12.26
CA SER A 49 -6.04 -9.91 13.26
C SER A 49 -4.79 -9.31 12.62
N THR A 50 -4.27 -8.28 13.24
CA THR A 50 -2.97 -7.72 12.90
C THR A 50 -1.85 -8.41 13.66
N GLN A 51 -0.69 -8.42 13.02
CA GLN A 51 0.60 -8.74 13.60
C GLN A 51 1.51 -7.52 13.47
N GLN A 52 2.72 -7.59 14.04
CA GLN A 52 3.68 -6.49 14.01
C GLN A 52 5.02 -6.94 13.44
N THR A 53 5.64 -6.07 12.66
CA THR A 53 7.06 -6.13 12.31
C THR A 53 7.80 -4.98 12.96
N GLU A 54 9.12 -5.15 13.13
CA GLU A 54 10.04 -4.06 13.45
C GLU A 54 10.86 -3.75 12.20
N ASP A 55 10.74 -2.52 11.69
CA ASP A 55 11.29 -2.12 10.42
C ASP A 55 12.07 -0.81 10.51
N TYR A 56 13.21 -0.72 9.84
CA TYR A 56 13.90 0.54 9.55
C TYR A 56 13.28 1.25 8.35
N LEU A 57 12.94 0.46 7.32
CA LEU A 57 12.26 0.93 6.12
C LEU A 57 10.97 0.12 5.91
N TRP A 58 9.87 0.82 5.65
CA TRP A 58 8.57 0.18 5.41
C TRP A 58 7.82 0.83 4.27
N LEU A 59 6.80 0.15 3.75
CA LEU A 59 5.80 0.75 2.88
C LEU A 59 4.61 1.23 3.71
N LEU A 60 3.93 2.27 3.24
CA LEU A 60 2.66 2.68 3.82
C LEU A 60 1.61 1.57 3.66
N SER A 61 0.69 1.50 4.61
CA SER A 61 -0.55 0.74 4.48
C SER A 61 -1.68 1.62 3.96
N CYS A 62 -2.75 1.00 3.53
CA CYS A 62 -3.98 1.71 3.21
C CYS A 62 -4.49 2.52 4.43
N GLY A 63 -4.46 1.94 5.63
CA GLY A 63 -4.90 2.61 6.86
C GLY A 63 -4.07 3.84 7.25
N GLU A 64 -2.79 3.85 6.91
CA GLU A 64 -1.90 5.00 7.18
C GLU A 64 -2.15 6.18 6.22
N ILE A 65 -2.77 5.94 5.07
CA ILE A 65 -3.11 6.98 4.09
C ILE A 65 -4.56 7.42 4.24
N TRP A 66 -5.51 6.49 4.41
CA TRP A 66 -6.94 6.79 4.54
C TRP A 66 -7.49 6.32 5.87
N ASP A 67 -8.36 7.11 6.47
CA ASP A 67 -9.08 6.67 7.65
C ASP A 67 -10.29 5.77 7.29
N ASN A 68 -10.88 5.17 8.34
CA ASN A 68 -12.01 4.25 8.22
C ASN A 68 -13.28 4.84 7.59
N GLY A 69 -13.43 6.16 7.57
CA GLY A 69 -14.62 6.82 7.03
C GLY A 69 -14.72 6.73 5.51
N TYR A 70 -13.59 6.70 4.84
CA TYR A 70 -13.49 6.64 3.37
C TYR A 70 -13.40 5.21 2.82
N ASN A 71 -13.26 4.23 3.68
CA ASN A 71 -12.89 2.86 3.31
C ASN A 71 -14.08 1.93 3.08
N LYS A 72 -15.30 2.41 3.09
CA LYS A 72 -16.50 1.58 2.88
C LYS A 72 -16.62 0.97 1.48
N GLY A 73 -15.56 0.90 0.72
CA GLY A 73 -15.55 0.31 -0.60
C GLY A 73 -14.17 -0.04 -1.14
N VAL A 74 -13.12 0.26 -0.38
CA VAL A 74 -11.73 0.15 -0.90
C VAL A 74 -11.15 -1.23 -0.72
N THR A 75 -11.54 -1.94 0.31
CA THR A 75 -11.31 -3.37 0.41
C THR A 75 -12.53 -4.01 1.04
N ARG A 76 -13.11 -4.96 0.40
CA ARG A 76 -13.95 -5.93 1.08
C ARG A 76 -13.00 -6.80 1.92
N GLY A 77 -12.63 -6.32 3.11
CA GLY A 77 -11.72 -7.04 3.97
C GLY A 77 -11.14 -6.15 5.07
N TYR A 78 -10.59 -6.77 6.05
CA TYR A 78 -10.19 -6.17 7.32
C TYR A 78 -8.91 -5.32 7.25
N ALA A 79 -8.20 -5.34 6.14
CA ALA A 79 -6.87 -4.78 5.99
C ALA A 79 -6.76 -3.27 6.27
N ILE A 80 -7.82 -2.52 6.02
CA ILE A 80 -7.72 -1.05 6.05
C ILE A 80 -7.78 -0.50 7.45
N THR A 81 -8.59 -1.12 8.31
CA THR A 81 -8.89 -0.56 9.63
C THR A 81 -7.85 -0.88 10.68
N THR A 82 -6.97 -1.82 10.41
CA THR A 82 -6.12 -2.42 11.44
C THR A 82 -4.62 -2.28 11.19
N GLU A 83 -4.18 -1.91 9.99
CA GLU A 83 -2.76 -1.75 9.64
C GLU A 83 -2.19 -0.37 9.97
N GLY A 84 -2.57 0.21 11.09
CA GLY A 84 -2.09 1.50 11.55
C GLY A 84 -3.13 2.62 11.47
N LYS A 85 -2.78 3.76 12.03
CA LYS A 85 -3.61 4.97 12.02
C LYS A 85 -3.17 5.89 10.89
N GLN A 86 -4.15 6.60 10.31
CA GLN A 86 -3.88 7.61 9.30
C GLN A 86 -2.87 8.64 9.79
N TYR A 87 -1.83 8.88 9.02
CA TYR A 87 -0.87 9.91 9.33
C TYR A 87 -1.49 11.32 9.23
N LYS A 88 -1.09 12.19 10.15
CA LYS A 88 -1.59 13.56 10.21
C LYS A 88 -1.48 14.29 8.88
N TYR A 89 -0.38 14.09 8.15
CA TYR A 89 -0.19 14.65 6.81
C TYR A 89 -1.32 14.29 5.86
N TYR A 90 -1.66 13.01 5.78
CA TYR A 90 -2.73 12.54 4.89
C TYR A 90 -4.10 12.98 5.40
N LYS A 91 -4.33 12.95 6.72
CA LYS A 91 -5.57 13.43 7.31
C LYS A 91 -5.86 14.87 6.91
N MET A 92 -4.87 15.75 6.99
CA MET A 92 -5.03 17.18 6.67
C MET A 92 -5.19 17.45 5.17
N ASN A 93 -4.61 16.63 4.32
CA ASN A 93 -4.55 16.88 2.88
C ASN A 93 -5.51 16.04 2.06
N LEU A 94 -6.08 14.97 2.64
CA LEU A 94 -7.06 14.10 1.98
C LEU A 94 -8.48 14.30 2.55
N GLU A 95 -8.66 15.22 3.49
CA GLU A 95 -9.97 15.53 4.05
C GLU A 95 -10.93 15.91 2.92
N ASN A 96 -12.08 15.26 2.88
CA ASN A 96 -13.11 15.43 1.82
C ASN A 96 -12.72 14.96 0.42
N THR A 97 -11.59 14.28 0.22
CA THR A 97 -11.26 13.67 -1.07
C THR A 97 -11.74 12.22 -1.12
N SER A 98 -12.50 11.90 -2.17
CA SER A 98 -12.86 10.51 -2.45
C SER A 98 -11.61 9.71 -2.86
N TYR A 99 -11.49 8.47 -2.38
CA TYR A 99 -10.47 7.53 -2.84
C TYR A 99 -10.54 7.24 -4.35
N SER A 100 -11.70 7.50 -4.95
CA SER A 100 -11.96 7.36 -6.40
C SER A 100 -11.62 8.62 -7.21
N SER A 101 -11.19 9.70 -6.55
CA SER A 101 -10.81 10.93 -7.22
C SER A 101 -9.30 10.99 -7.42
N GLU A 102 -8.85 11.52 -8.56
CA GLU A 102 -7.44 11.79 -8.78
C GLU A 102 -6.89 12.70 -7.68
N ASN A 103 -5.76 12.32 -7.10
CA ASN A 103 -5.16 13.07 -6.00
C ASN A 103 -3.67 13.30 -6.21
N SER A 104 -3.28 14.55 -6.43
CA SER A 104 -1.89 14.92 -6.70
C SER A 104 -0.95 14.65 -5.52
N ILE A 105 -1.46 14.66 -4.28
CA ILE A 105 -0.66 14.42 -3.07
C ILE A 105 -0.16 12.97 -3.01
N LEU A 106 -0.93 12.06 -3.58
CA LEU A 106 -0.59 10.64 -3.65
C LEU A 106 0.21 10.26 -4.90
N GLN A 107 0.30 11.17 -5.88
CA GLN A 107 1.06 10.92 -7.08
C GLN A 107 2.57 10.93 -6.76
N LYS A 108 3.28 9.93 -7.25
CA LYS A 108 4.73 9.86 -7.23
C LYS A 108 5.25 9.90 -8.65
N GLN A 109 6.46 10.39 -8.78
CA GLN A 109 7.14 10.50 -10.07
C GLN A 109 8.53 9.88 -9.99
N ASN A 110 8.92 9.25 -11.08
CA ASN A 110 10.28 8.85 -11.33
C ASN A 110 10.71 9.47 -12.67
N GLU A 111 11.76 10.29 -12.64
CA GLU A 111 12.26 11.01 -13.84
C GLU A 111 11.14 11.80 -14.58
N GLY A 112 10.24 12.43 -13.81
CA GLY A 112 9.13 13.21 -14.35
C GLY A 112 7.90 12.40 -14.78
N ILE A 113 7.99 11.07 -14.78
CA ILE A 113 6.88 10.18 -15.16
C ILE A 113 6.10 9.80 -13.92
N LYS A 114 4.78 10.03 -13.93
CA LYS A 114 3.89 9.58 -12.86
C LYS A 114 3.83 8.06 -12.83
N THR A 115 4.10 7.50 -11.66
CA THR A 115 4.23 6.05 -11.47
C THR A 115 3.23 5.52 -10.44
N GLU A 116 2.90 4.26 -10.55
CA GLU A 116 2.20 3.57 -9.46
C GLU A 116 3.23 3.02 -8.46
N TRP A 117 2.83 2.90 -7.20
CA TRP A 117 3.71 2.43 -6.14
C TRP A 117 3.00 1.53 -5.13
N TRP A 118 3.76 0.60 -4.56
CA TRP A 118 3.27 -0.41 -3.64
C TRP A 118 2.85 0.13 -2.29
N LEU A 119 1.78 -0.47 -1.75
CA LEU A 119 1.45 -0.45 -0.33
C LEU A 119 1.72 -1.82 0.29
N ARG A 120 1.93 -1.87 1.62
CA ARG A 120 2.13 -3.16 2.31
C ARG A 120 0.84 -3.93 2.55
N SER A 121 -0.32 -3.31 2.38
CA SER A 121 -1.63 -3.93 2.61
C SER A 121 -1.91 -5.02 1.59
N PRO A 122 -2.14 -6.27 2.02
CA PRO A 122 -2.66 -7.31 1.14
C PRO A 122 -4.09 -6.97 0.73
N ARG A 123 -4.49 -7.37 -0.46
CA ARG A 123 -5.87 -7.21 -0.88
C ARG A 123 -6.77 -8.22 -0.18
N GLY A 124 -7.92 -7.75 0.33
CA GLY A 124 -8.84 -8.56 1.15
C GLY A 124 -9.55 -9.72 0.45
N GLU A 125 -9.52 -9.78 -0.88
CA GLU A 125 -10.24 -10.81 -1.66
C GLU A 125 -9.35 -11.72 -2.51
N HIS A 126 -8.03 -11.46 -2.56
CA HIS A 126 -7.11 -12.20 -3.42
C HIS A 126 -5.83 -12.58 -2.70
N ALA A 127 -5.57 -13.87 -2.61
CA ALA A 127 -4.38 -14.44 -1.97
C ALA A 127 -3.05 -14.09 -2.67
N SER A 128 -3.10 -13.46 -3.84
CA SER A 128 -1.92 -13.14 -4.64
C SER A 128 -1.65 -11.65 -4.79
N CYS A 129 -2.49 -10.77 -4.22
CA CYS A 129 -2.45 -9.34 -4.56
C CYS A 129 -2.15 -8.44 -3.36
N TYR A 130 -1.46 -7.34 -3.64
CA TYR A 130 -1.27 -6.21 -2.74
C TYR A 130 -1.88 -4.94 -3.32
N CYS A 131 -2.23 -4.00 -2.44
CA CYS A 131 -2.71 -2.70 -2.84
C CYS A 131 -1.60 -1.86 -3.46
N VAL A 132 -1.98 -0.97 -4.37
CA VAL A 132 -1.09 0.03 -4.97
C VAL A 132 -1.76 1.40 -4.97
N VAL A 133 -0.97 2.45 -4.98
CA VAL A 133 -1.41 3.77 -5.40
C VAL A 133 -1.09 3.93 -6.88
N THR A 134 -2.08 4.31 -7.67
CA THR A 134 -1.91 4.45 -9.11
C THR A 134 -1.14 5.73 -9.48
N ASN A 135 -0.74 5.86 -10.72
CA ASN A 135 -0.13 7.07 -11.27
C ASN A 135 -1.06 8.30 -11.24
N LYS A 136 -2.34 8.11 -10.98
CA LYS A 136 -3.33 9.19 -10.77
C LYS A 136 -3.55 9.53 -9.30
N GLY A 137 -2.88 8.84 -8.39
CA GLY A 137 -3.07 9.00 -6.94
C GLY A 137 -4.34 8.37 -6.41
N LEU A 138 -4.88 7.40 -7.11
CA LEU A 138 -6.00 6.59 -6.65
C LEU A 138 -5.46 5.40 -5.87
N CYS A 139 -6.08 5.06 -4.76
CA CYS A 139 -5.72 3.85 -4.05
C CYS A 139 -6.92 2.96 -3.81
N GLY A 140 -6.53 1.75 -3.61
CA GLY A 140 -7.39 0.73 -3.08
C GLY A 140 -8.11 -0.04 -4.15
N ASP A 141 -8.77 -1.02 -3.65
CA ASP A 141 -9.72 -1.80 -4.37
C ASP A 141 -11.00 -0.98 -4.51
N ILE A 142 -11.13 -0.25 -5.59
CA ILE A 142 -12.47 0.00 -6.07
C ILE A 142 -12.93 -1.33 -6.66
N SER A 143 -13.35 -2.25 -5.82
CA SER A 143 -14.13 -3.42 -6.21
C SER A 143 -15.55 -2.98 -6.62
N GLY A 144 -15.65 -1.88 -7.25
CA GLY A 144 -16.76 -1.58 -8.08
C GLY A 144 -16.38 -2.14 -9.44
N TRP A 145 -17.09 -3.11 -9.85
CA TRP A 145 -17.44 -3.27 -11.24
C TRP A 145 -18.08 -1.96 -11.68
N THR A 146 -17.31 -0.89 -11.74
CA THR A 146 -17.77 0.30 -12.43
C THR A 146 -17.70 -0.05 -13.89
N THR A 147 -18.78 -0.64 -14.37
CA THR A 147 -19.13 -0.54 -15.77
C THR A 147 -19.17 0.95 -16.08
N TYR A 148 -18.05 1.47 -16.54
CA TYR A 148 -18.05 2.76 -17.19
C TYR A 148 -19.03 2.63 -18.34
N LYS A 149 -20.14 3.37 -18.29
CA LYS A 149 -21.11 3.40 -19.39
C LYS A 149 -20.34 3.81 -20.64
N GLY A 150 -19.97 2.85 -21.47
CA GLY A 150 -19.32 3.10 -22.75
C GLY A 150 -18.29 2.06 -23.20
N ASP A 151 -17.59 1.39 -22.30
CA ASP A 151 -16.60 0.41 -22.72
C ASP A 151 -16.59 -0.77 -21.75
N LYS A 152 -17.23 -1.86 -22.16
CA LYS A 152 -17.48 -3.06 -21.35
C LYS A 152 -16.22 -3.82 -20.93
N ASN A 153 -15.02 -3.35 -21.31
CA ASN A 153 -13.76 -4.07 -21.14
C ASN A 153 -12.65 -3.29 -20.40
N LYS A 154 -12.91 -2.11 -19.86
CA LYS A 154 -11.90 -1.37 -19.07
C LYS A 154 -12.11 -1.57 -17.58
N TYR A 155 -11.50 -2.62 -17.04
CA TYR A 155 -11.38 -2.82 -15.60
C TYR A 155 -10.16 -2.04 -15.09
N TYR A 156 -10.37 -1.05 -14.25
CA TYR A 156 -9.27 -0.42 -13.51
C TYR A 156 -8.95 -1.29 -12.29
N ARG A 157 -7.81 -1.96 -12.33
CA ARG A 157 -7.31 -2.75 -11.20
C ARG A 157 -6.37 -1.87 -10.38
N TYR A 158 -6.75 -1.56 -9.14
CA TYR A 158 -5.93 -0.78 -8.20
C TYR A 158 -5.11 -1.69 -7.26
N TYR A 159 -4.83 -2.88 -7.70
CA TYR A 159 -3.98 -3.85 -7.04
C TYR A 159 -3.11 -4.53 -8.08
N ARG A 160 -2.03 -5.09 -7.61
CA ARG A 160 -1.11 -5.85 -8.44
C ARG A 160 -0.86 -7.21 -7.81
N GLU A 161 -0.69 -8.19 -8.63
CA GLU A 161 -0.15 -9.48 -8.19
C GLU A 161 1.22 -9.28 -7.57
N ALA A 162 1.51 -10.01 -6.50
CA ALA A 162 2.73 -9.85 -5.72
C ALA A 162 4.01 -10.00 -6.53
N SER A 163 3.96 -10.76 -7.62
CA SER A 163 5.07 -10.96 -8.58
C SER A 163 5.23 -9.85 -9.60
N ASN A 164 4.27 -8.93 -9.74
CA ASN A 164 4.37 -7.84 -10.69
C ASN A 164 5.40 -6.80 -10.26
N LEU A 165 5.96 -6.10 -11.23
CA LEU A 165 6.83 -4.94 -10.99
C LEU A 165 6.00 -3.69 -10.75
N SER A 166 6.38 -2.91 -9.74
CA SER A 166 5.90 -1.57 -9.49
C SER A 166 6.94 -0.81 -8.67
N TYR A 167 6.79 0.51 -8.59
CA TYR A 167 7.72 1.34 -7.85
C TYR A 167 7.59 1.17 -6.34
N VAL A 168 8.66 1.52 -5.65
CA VAL A 168 8.77 1.41 -4.20
C VAL A 168 8.99 2.79 -3.62
N THR A 169 8.14 3.17 -2.67
CA THR A 169 8.26 4.43 -1.93
C THR A 169 8.42 4.10 -0.45
N PRO A 170 9.64 3.82 0.02
CA PRO A 170 9.88 3.46 1.41
C PRO A 170 9.76 4.68 2.32
N CYS A 171 9.26 4.43 3.52
CA CYS A 171 9.21 5.37 4.64
C CYS A 171 10.23 4.98 5.69
N PHE A 172 10.65 5.96 6.50
CA PHE A 172 11.52 5.76 7.67
C PHE A 172 11.24 6.84 8.73
N SER A 173 11.74 6.61 9.94
CA SER A 173 11.70 7.56 11.05
C SER A 173 13.13 7.97 11.45
N ILE A 174 13.32 9.21 11.80
CA ILE A 174 14.57 9.76 12.34
C ILE A 174 14.39 10.11 13.81
#